data_c724149ff4f600986fbb2021b9b12dae
#
_entry.id   c724149ff4f600986fbb2021b9b12dae
#
_cell.length_a   1.000
_cell.length_b   1.000
_cell.length_c   1.000
_cell.angle_alpha   90.00
_cell.angle_beta   90.00
_cell.angle_gamma   90.00
#
_symmetry.space_group_name_H-M   'P 1'
#
loop_
_entity.id
_entity.type
_entity.pdbx_description
1 polymer ?
#
loop_
_entity_poly.entity_id
_entity_poly.type
_entity_poly.pdbx_seq_one_letter_code
_entity_poly.pdbx_strand_id
1 'polypeptide(L)'
;MIYHNKKFLNKKELTDVKEYLEFCFFKMREKRTKPDNMIKNALCIYGDPVMDYFLCSKKHVAEKIYKKKLLPTYSYSRLYINGQSLFKHKDRPACEISLTLNIWQDVDWPIFMDGKAYSCKPGE
;
A
#
# COMPACT_ATOMS: atom_id res chain seq x y z
N MET A 1 -8.59 15.69 -3.30
CA MET A 1 -8.13 16.05 -1.94
C MET A 1 -7.13 14.98 -1.46
N ILE A 2 -5.99 15.42 -0.96
CA ILE A 2 -4.95 14.52 -0.44
C ILE A 2 -4.88 14.70 1.07
N TYR A 3 -4.87 13.59 1.80
CA TYR A 3 -4.81 13.57 3.25
C TYR A 3 -3.68 12.65 3.72
N HIS A 4 -2.82 13.15 4.61
CA HIS A 4 -1.71 12.38 5.17
C HIS A 4 -2.02 11.99 6.61
N ASN A 5 -2.24 10.71 6.85
CA ASN A 5 -2.48 10.17 8.19
C ASN A 5 -1.17 9.63 8.79
N LYS A 6 -0.64 10.34 9.77
CA LYS A 6 0.63 9.99 10.42
C LYS A 6 0.50 8.85 11.45
N LYS A 7 -0.72 8.36 11.70
CA LYS A 7 -1.00 7.31 12.70
C LYS A 7 -1.98 6.27 12.14
N PHE A 8 -1.82 5.89 10.88
CA PHE A 8 -2.74 4.93 10.26
C PHE A 8 -2.63 3.55 10.89
N LEU A 9 -1.40 3.07 11.12
CA LEU A 9 -1.15 1.85 11.89
C LEU A 9 -0.49 2.20 13.23
N ASN A 10 -0.89 1.51 14.29
CA ASN A 10 -0.14 1.55 15.55
C ASN A 10 1.11 0.65 15.45
N LYS A 11 1.97 0.69 16.48
CA LYS A 11 3.22 -0.08 16.48
C LYS A 11 3.01 -1.58 16.32
N LYS A 12 2.03 -2.14 17.00
CA LYS A 12 1.75 -3.58 16.93
C LYS A 12 1.24 -3.97 15.54
N GLU A 13 0.30 -3.21 14.99
CA GLU A 13 -0.21 -3.45 13.64
C GLU A 13 0.92 -3.38 12.62
N LEU A 14 1.78 -2.36 12.71
CA LEU A 14 2.91 -2.21 11.80
C LEU A 14 3.88 -3.39 11.89
N THR A 15 4.23 -3.82 13.11
CA THR A 15 5.10 -4.98 13.31
C THR A 15 4.49 -6.23 12.71
N ASP A 16 3.24 -6.50 12.96
CA ASP A 16 2.55 -7.70 12.47
C ASP A 16 2.46 -7.70 10.94
N VAL A 17 2.07 -6.58 10.33
CA VAL A 17 1.98 -6.46 8.88
C VAL A 17 3.35 -6.57 8.22
N LYS A 18 4.36 -5.92 8.80
CA LYS A 18 5.74 -6.00 8.30
C LYS A 18 6.26 -7.43 8.29
N GLU A 19 6.14 -8.14 9.42
CA GLU A 19 6.57 -9.54 9.52
C GLU A 19 5.83 -10.43 8.53
N TYR A 20 4.54 -10.22 8.38
CA TYR A 20 3.74 -10.99 7.42
C TYR A 20 4.20 -10.75 5.98
N LEU A 21 4.36 -9.49 5.57
CA LEU A 21 4.78 -9.16 4.21
C LEU A 21 6.23 -9.58 3.93
N GLU A 22 7.13 -9.48 4.91
CA GLU A 22 8.48 -10.02 4.79
C GLU A 22 8.45 -11.54 4.55
N PHE A 23 7.63 -12.25 5.29
CA PHE A 23 7.41 -13.67 5.05
C PHE A 23 6.94 -13.95 3.62
N CYS A 24 5.94 -13.22 3.14
CA CYS A 24 5.41 -13.40 1.79
C CYS A 24 6.45 -13.09 0.70
N PHE A 25 7.14 -11.97 0.80
CA PHE A 25 8.06 -11.50 -0.24
C PHE A 25 9.41 -12.21 -0.23
N PHE A 26 9.89 -12.64 0.91
CA PHE A 26 11.24 -13.22 1.02
C PHE A 26 11.23 -14.73 1.24
N LYS A 27 10.37 -15.26 2.10
CA LYS A 27 10.34 -16.69 2.43
C LYS A 27 9.41 -17.51 1.55
N MET A 28 8.31 -16.91 1.10
CA MET A 28 7.30 -17.57 0.29
C MET A 28 7.12 -16.90 -1.07
N ARG A 29 8.19 -16.30 -1.59
CA ARG A 29 8.18 -15.51 -2.81
C ARG A 29 7.49 -16.20 -3.97
N GLU A 30 7.88 -17.42 -4.30
CA GLU A 30 7.34 -18.14 -5.45
C GLU A 30 5.86 -18.48 -5.32
N LYS A 31 5.39 -18.70 -4.09
CA LYS A 31 3.99 -19.09 -3.83
C LYS A 31 3.07 -17.90 -3.60
N ARG A 32 3.61 -16.79 -3.05
CA ARG A 32 2.81 -15.67 -2.56
C ARG A 32 2.92 -14.43 -3.39
N THR A 33 3.96 -14.30 -4.23
CA THR A 33 4.17 -13.12 -5.05
C THR A 33 4.05 -13.42 -6.53
N LYS A 34 3.78 -12.37 -7.31
CA LYS A 34 3.75 -12.42 -8.77
C LYS A 34 4.57 -11.27 -9.33
N PRO A 35 5.06 -11.39 -10.58
CA PRO A 35 5.65 -10.24 -11.27
C PRO A 35 4.64 -9.10 -11.39
N ASP A 36 5.10 -7.88 -11.18
CA ASP A 36 4.26 -6.69 -11.34
C ASP A 36 4.05 -6.37 -12.82
N ASN A 37 2.81 -6.01 -13.19
CA ASN A 37 2.47 -5.68 -14.57
C ASN A 37 2.98 -4.31 -15.01
N MET A 38 3.25 -3.41 -14.08
CA MET A 38 3.58 -2.01 -14.37
C MET A 38 5.07 -1.71 -14.17
N ILE A 39 5.75 -2.50 -13.35
CA ILE A 39 7.15 -2.27 -13.00
C ILE A 39 7.96 -3.53 -13.29
N LYS A 40 8.89 -3.43 -14.24
CA LYS A 40 9.76 -4.54 -14.60
C LYS A 40 10.58 -5.00 -13.39
N ASN A 41 10.65 -6.31 -13.18
CA ASN A 41 11.37 -6.98 -12.11
C ASN A 41 10.86 -6.66 -10.69
N ALA A 42 9.73 -5.99 -10.55
CA ALA A 42 9.08 -5.82 -9.26
C ALA A 42 8.20 -7.01 -8.93
N LEU A 43 8.02 -7.25 -7.65
CA LEU A 43 7.11 -8.26 -7.13
C LEU A 43 5.90 -7.61 -6.47
N CYS A 44 4.75 -8.24 -6.62
CA CYS A 44 3.51 -7.76 -6.03
C CYS A 44 2.67 -8.89 -5.45
N ILE A 45 1.73 -8.51 -4.60
CA ILE A 45 0.69 -9.39 -4.07
C ILE A 45 -0.63 -8.66 -4.24
N TYR A 46 -1.53 -9.23 -5.03
CA TYR A 46 -2.87 -8.71 -5.27
C TYR A 46 -3.89 -9.49 -4.44
N GLY A 47 -4.71 -8.76 -3.69
CA GLY A 47 -5.85 -9.37 -3.00
C GLY A 47 -5.45 -10.36 -1.91
N ASP A 48 -4.36 -10.10 -1.19
CA ASP A 48 -3.95 -10.96 -0.10
C ASP A 48 -4.99 -10.93 1.03
N PRO A 49 -5.42 -12.07 1.57
CA PRO A 49 -6.48 -12.12 2.59
C PRO A 49 -6.17 -11.30 3.85
N VAL A 50 -4.91 -11.28 4.31
CA VAL A 50 -4.53 -10.50 5.49
C VAL A 50 -4.61 -9.00 5.19
N MET A 51 -4.10 -8.58 4.03
CA MET A 51 -4.15 -7.18 3.61
C MET A 51 -5.57 -6.73 3.28
N ASP A 52 -6.40 -7.60 2.73
CA ASP A 52 -7.82 -7.32 2.51
C ASP A 52 -8.55 -7.16 3.84
N TYR A 53 -8.19 -7.94 4.86
CA TYR A 53 -8.71 -7.75 6.21
C TYR A 53 -8.37 -6.35 6.75
N PHE A 54 -7.13 -5.91 6.59
CA PHE A 54 -6.75 -4.54 6.98
C PHE A 54 -7.51 -3.49 6.18
N LEU A 55 -7.67 -3.67 4.89
CA LEU A 55 -8.48 -2.77 4.06
C LEU A 55 -9.91 -2.62 4.62
N CYS A 56 -10.57 -3.73 4.94
CA CYS A 56 -11.91 -3.72 5.49
C CYS A 56 -11.96 -3.12 6.90
N SER A 57 -11.01 -3.46 7.78
CA SER A 57 -10.97 -3.00 9.16
C SER A 57 -10.63 -1.52 9.28
N LYS A 58 -9.85 -0.96 8.34
CA LYS A 58 -9.45 0.45 8.32
C LYS A 58 -10.34 1.33 7.44
N LYS A 59 -11.32 0.76 6.77
CA LYS A 59 -12.25 1.50 5.91
C LYS A 59 -12.88 2.69 6.60
N HIS A 60 -13.24 2.55 7.87
CA HIS A 60 -13.86 3.60 8.66
C HIS A 60 -13.00 4.88 8.76
N VAL A 61 -11.67 4.75 8.69
CA VAL A 61 -10.76 5.91 8.70
C VAL A 61 -10.98 6.75 7.45
N ALA A 62 -11.02 6.12 6.29
CA ALA A 62 -11.29 6.80 5.03
C ALA A 62 -12.72 7.36 4.98
N GLU A 63 -13.71 6.60 5.45
CA GLU A 63 -15.10 7.06 5.52
C GLU A 63 -15.25 8.33 6.36
N LYS A 64 -14.54 8.40 7.47
CA LYS A 64 -14.56 9.59 8.34
C LYS A 64 -13.96 10.81 7.65
N ILE A 65 -12.88 10.63 6.90
CA ILE A 65 -12.21 11.72 6.18
C ILE A 65 -13.08 12.23 5.04
N TYR A 66 -13.60 11.30 4.23
CA TYR A 66 -14.38 11.64 3.03
C TYR A 66 -15.87 11.84 3.29
N LYS A 67 -16.32 11.58 4.54
CA LYS A 67 -17.71 11.77 4.99
C LYS A 67 -18.72 11.03 4.12
N LYS A 68 -18.38 9.83 3.67
CA LYS A 68 -19.28 8.98 2.88
C LYS A 68 -18.98 7.51 3.11
N LYS A 69 -19.98 6.67 2.85
CA LYS A 69 -19.80 5.22 2.88
C LYS A 69 -18.96 4.76 1.71
N LEU A 70 -18.03 3.85 1.98
CA LEU A 70 -17.12 3.31 0.99
C LEU A 70 -17.27 1.78 0.91
N LEU A 71 -17.02 1.26 -0.26
CA LEU A 71 -16.94 -0.19 -0.50
C LEU A 71 -15.47 -0.54 -0.75
N PRO A 72 -14.90 -1.48 0.02
CA PRO A 72 -13.54 -1.92 -0.24
C PRO A 72 -13.51 -2.67 -1.58
N THR A 73 -12.47 -2.44 -2.37
CA THR A 73 -12.29 -3.10 -3.65
C THR A 73 -11.21 -4.17 -3.57
N TYR A 74 -9.97 -3.80 -3.34
CA TYR A 74 -8.86 -4.75 -3.21
C TYR A 74 -7.67 -4.10 -2.53
N SER A 75 -6.78 -4.94 -2.00
CA SER A 75 -5.46 -4.54 -1.56
C SER A 75 -4.41 -4.90 -2.61
N TYR A 76 -3.33 -4.13 -2.63
CA TYR A 76 -2.20 -4.37 -3.54
C TYR A 76 -0.91 -4.04 -2.80
N SER A 77 -0.04 -5.03 -2.65
CA SER A 77 1.25 -4.86 -1.99
C SER A 77 2.37 -4.97 -3.02
N ARG A 78 3.31 -4.05 -2.98
CA ARG A 78 4.44 -4.00 -3.90
C ARG A 78 5.74 -3.81 -3.12
N LEU A 79 6.77 -4.53 -3.54
CA LEU A 79 8.11 -4.34 -3.03
C LEU A 79 8.94 -3.64 -4.10
N TYR A 80 9.36 -2.42 -3.82
CA TYR A 80 10.28 -1.67 -4.68
C TYR A 80 11.73 -1.97 -4.32
N ILE A 81 12.58 -2.08 -5.34
CA ILE A 81 14.02 -2.13 -5.18
C ILE A 81 14.68 -1.00 -5.97
N ASN A 82 15.97 -0.76 -5.70
CA ASN A 82 16.72 0.31 -6.36
C ASN A 82 16.57 0.29 -7.88
N GLY A 83 16.35 1.45 -8.46
CA GLY A 83 16.17 1.62 -9.90
C GLY A 83 14.74 1.44 -10.40
N GLN A 84 13.81 1.03 -9.56
CA GLN A 84 12.40 0.88 -9.93
C GLN A 84 11.61 2.16 -9.67
N SER A 85 10.65 2.42 -10.53
CA SER A 85 9.70 3.51 -10.35
C SER A 85 8.38 3.16 -11.03
N LEU A 86 7.29 3.67 -10.45
CA LEU A 86 5.96 3.56 -11.05
C LEU A 86 5.70 4.83 -11.86
N PHE A 87 5.38 4.65 -13.15
CA PHE A 87 5.07 5.78 -14.02
C PHE A 87 3.77 6.48 -13.60
N LYS A 88 3.63 7.75 -14.00
CA LYS A 88 2.42 8.52 -13.75
C LYS A 88 1.21 7.84 -14.40
N HIS A 89 0.17 7.63 -13.61
CA HIS A 89 -1.06 6.99 -14.07
C HIS A 89 -2.23 7.45 -13.20
N LYS A 90 -3.43 7.08 -13.61
CA LYS A 90 -4.63 7.16 -12.78
C LYS A 90 -5.06 5.75 -12.40
N ASP A 91 -5.54 5.58 -11.18
CA ASP A 91 -6.11 4.33 -10.74
C ASP A 91 -7.40 4.01 -11.50
N ARG A 92 -7.81 2.74 -11.47
CA ARG A 92 -9.05 2.32 -12.12
C ARG A 92 -10.25 3.06 -11.53
N PRO A 93 -11.32 3.30 -12.33
CA PRO A 93 -12.53 3.98 -11.82
C PRO A 93 -13.12 3.35 -10.56
N ALA A 94 -13.00 2.02 -10.39
CA ALA A 94 -13.44 1.33 -9.19
C ALA A 94 -12.65 1.73 -7.93
N CYS A 95 -11.47 2.35 -8.10
CA CYS A 95 -10.63 2.86 -7.03
C CYS A 95 -10.78 4.38 -6.91
N GLU A 96 -12.01 4.84 -6.71
CA GLU A 96 -12.31 6.26 -6.55
C GLU A 96 -11.51 6.90 -5.42
N ILE A 97 -11.32 6.16 -4.32
CA ILE A 97 -10.49 6.55 -3.20
C ILE A 97 -9.39 5.50 -3.03
N SER A 98 -8.15 5.93 -3.10
CA SER A 98 -6.98 5.08 -2.95
C SER A 98 -6.18 5.52 -1.73
N LEU A 99 -5.64 4.53 -1.01
CA LEU A 99 -4.74 4.76 0.12
C LEU A 99 -3.39 4.11 -0.19
N THR A 100 -2.34 4.85 0.04
CA THR A 100 -0.97 4.33 -0.01
C THR A 100 -0.45 4.24 1.40
N LEU A 101 -0.02 3.06 1.80
CA LEU A 101 0.48 2.77 3.13
C LEU A 101 1.93 2.31 3.04
N ASN A 102 2.83 3.02 3.72
CA ASN A 102 4.21 2.58 3.84
C ASN A 102 4.34 1.60 5.01
N ILE A 103 4.84 0.41 4.72
CA ILE A 103 5.06 -0.63 5.73
C ILE A 103 6.53 -0.69 6.14
N TRP A 104 7.44 -0.52 5.20
CA TRP A 104 8.87 -0.64 5.44
C TRP A 104 9.66 0.08 4.37
N GLN A 105 10.77 0.66 4.77
CA GLN A 105 11.72 1.28 3.85
C GLN A 105 13.12 1.35 4.48
N ASP A 106 14.14 1.26 3.67
CA ASP A 106 15.53 1.52 4.06
C ASP A 106 16.01 2.88 3.54
N VAL A 107 15.28 3.45 2.58
CA VAL A 107 15.49 4.81 2.07
C VAL A 107 14.15 5.52 1.91
N ASP A 108 14.16 6.84 1.87
CA ASP A 108 12.94 7.60 1.59
C ASP A 108 12.48 7.32 0.15
N TRP A 109 11.19 7.01 0.00
CA TRP A 109 10.58 6.63 -1.28
C TRP A 109 9.30 7.44 -1.50
N PRO A 110 9.43 8.68 -1.99
CA PRO A 110 8.27 9.55 -2.10
C PRO A 110 7.30 9.08 -3.18
N ILE A 111 6.02 9.33 -2.93
CA ILE A 111 4.96 9.23 -3.94
C ILE A 111 4.64 10.64 -4.45
N PHE A 112 4.45 10.76 -5.76
CA PHE A 112 4.11 12.04 -6.38
C PHE A 112 2.63 12.07 -6.74
N MET A 113 1.94 13.07 -6.24
CA MET A 113 0.54 13.32 -6.56
C MET A 113 0.37 14.79 -6.95
N ASP A 114 -0.20 15.03 -8.12
CA ASP A 114 -0.38 16.38 -8.70
C ASP A 114 0.92 17.20 -8.70
N GLY A 115 2.04 16.55 -9.05
CA GLY A 115 3.35 17.20 -9.12
C GLY A 115 4.03 17.48 -7.79
N LYS A 116 3.41 17.10 -6.67
CA LYS A 116 3.97 17.23 -5.32
C LYS A 116 4.48 15.89 -4.81
N ALA A 117 5.64 15.92 -4.15
CA ALA A 117 6.21 14.76 -3.48
C ALA A 117 5.66 14.63 -2.06
N TYR A 118 5.28 13.41 -1.70
CA TYR A 118 4.82 13.06 -0.35
C TYR A 118 5.65 11.88 0.15
N SER A 119 6.26 12.06 1.30
CA SER A 119 7.04 11.00 1.97
C SER A 119 6.26 10.49 3.18
N CYS A 120 5.96 9.20 3.18
CA CYS A 120 5.31 8.54 4.30
C CYS A 120 6.34 7.69 5.06
N LYS A 121 6.34 7.79 6.37
CA LYS A 121 7.13 6.88 7.23
C LYS A 121 6.39 5.56 7.41
N PRO A 122 7.08 4.47 7.80
CA PRO A 122 6.39 3.22 8.10
C PRO A 122 5.22 3.41 9.07
N GLY A 123 4.06 2.89 8.68
CA GLY A 123 2.80 3.04 9.44
C GLY A 123 1.92 4.23 9.01
N GLU A 124 2.44 5.07 8.11
CA GLU A 124 1.72 6.23 7.57
C GLU A 124 1.12 5.93 6.20
#